data_dfdd883c61924d92f48b131dfd87311d
#
_entry.id   dfdd883c61924d92f48b131dfd87311d
#
_cell.length_a   1.000
_cell.length_b   1.000
_cell.length_c   1.000
_cell.angle_alpha   90.00
_cell.angle_beta   90.00
_cell.angle_gamma   90.00
#
_symmetry.space_group_name_H-M   'P 1'
#
loop_
_entity.id
_entity.type
_entity.pdbx_description
1 polymer ?
#
loop_
_entity_poly.entity_id
_entity_poly.type
_entity_poly.pdbx_seq_one_letter_code
_entity_poly.pdbx_strand_id
1 'polypeptide(L)'
;MHRRRQDHFSPPHCIQDCPLHHSCTSSRIKMSDEKQVDPKVANASSSSSLNEGAVISGRAADETLDLIEKHGHEVGELTPEKKKKLKRKIYIHVLLLVTFIDFMLYVDKSTLGQATLLGLFKDTGLNNSEYNNLNSLFYTGYIIGQIPGQLLIQKLPLRTFISGIIFTWAVIVLLHCVAQSYGALIPLRFFLGFVESAVIPALEITMAMFFTPEELHQVQPLFYTSCIGSPMFTGLVSYGLLYSKASTSPWKFFMIITGGISLVLSVITWFWYPNNPATAWFLATEQKVHTIRRIHETTRSSIEQKTFKRHQFYECLKDPISWLFAFSGFTLMLANNLPYQQSLLFLDLGVSPLGSTLIWVASGGFAILACITASLLIRFFPGHSAWWAALWCVPCIASSIGMVTIPWGNTIPMLACLLLPPNCFAQTWIISVGWVSSSCAGHTKRLTRNAMFMVLYGISNIISPQLWKTGGPRYYPAWIVQIVASFTLTPILLLTIRFILSKRNKERRQWIAEQEALGNHGEGYVEQVVDGEAVKVKVDVSMLDLTDLENKYFLYPL
;
A
#
# COMPACT_ATOMS: atom_id res chain seq x y z
N MET A 1 0.95 37.20 41.39
CA MET A 1 0.06 37.10 42.57
C MET A 1 -0.67 35.79 42.52
N HIS A 2 -0.45 34.98 43.59
CA HIS A 2 -1.19 33.82 44.10
C HIS A 2 -1.38 32.58 43.20
N ARG A 3 -0.69 31.56 43.53
CA ARG A 3 -0.59 30.41 44.50
C ARG A 3 -1.25 29.16 43.96
N ARG A 4 -0.40 28.22 43.67
CA ARG A 4 -0.24 26.80 44.07
C ARG A 4 -1.42 26.17 44.81
N ARG A 5 -1.81 24.96 44.35
CA ARG A 5 -1.99 23.78 45.22
C ARG A 5 -1.56 22.51 44.50
N GLN A 6 -0.58 21.86 45.08
CA GLN A 6 -0.24 20.46 44.93
C GLN A 6 -1.10 19.68 45.94
N ASP A 7 -1.61 18.53 45.54
CA ASP A 7 -2.03 17.52 46.50
C ASP A 7 -1.43 16.19 46.09
N HIS A 8 -0.53 15.71 46.95
CA HIS A 8 0.04 14.39 47.03
C HIS A 8 -1.03 13.39 47.53
N PHE A 9 -1.07 12.20 46.98
CA PHE A 9 -1.53 11.00 47.68
C PHE A 9 -0.60 9.84 47.41
N SER A 10 0.05 9.37 48.48
CA SER A 10 0.85 8.14 48.57
C SER A 10 -0.02 6.97 49.08
N PRO A 11 0.41 5.71 48.83
CA PRO A 11 -0.38 4.51 49.16
C PRO A 11 -0.16 4.02 50.60
N PRO A 12 -1.05 3.20 51.17
CA PRO A 12 -0.76 2.51 52.41
C PRO A 12 -0.24 1.08 52.23
N HIS A 13 0.64 0.74 53.17
CA HIS A 13 1.39 -0.47 53.35
C HIS A 13 0.56 -1.65 53.88
N CYS A 14 1.15 -2.84 53.65
CA CYS A 14 1.07 -4.13 54.30
C CYS A 14 0.59 -4.20 55.78
N ILE A 15 -0.03 -5.35 56.12
CA ILE A 15 0.34 -6.22 57.26
C ILE A 15 -0.27 -7.61 57.02
N GLN A 16 0.60 -8.60 56.95
CA GLN A 16 0.70 -9.93 57.52
C GLN A 16 -0.43 -10.38 58.50
N ASP A 17 -0.95 -11.62 58.33
CA ASP A 17 -0.63 -12.79 59.14
C ASP A 17 -1.56 -13.98 58.85
N CYS A 18 -0.96 -15.15 58.69
CA CYS A 18 -1.54 -16.50 58.80
C CYS A 18 -1.71 -16.87 60.28
N PRO A 19 -2.44 -17.88 60.77
CA PRO A 19 -2.54 -19.24 60.24
C PRO A 19 -3.78 -20.11 60.58
N LEU A 20 -3.77 -21.36 60.05
CA LEU A 20 -4.19 -22.66 60.66
C LEU A 20 -5.63 -23.20 60.51
N HIS A 21 -5.63 -24.39 59.87
CA HIS A 21 -6.33 -25.66 60.19
C HIS A 21 -7.87 -25.73 60.32
N HIS A 22 -8.54 -26.52 59.53
CA HIS A 22 -9.05 -27.90 59.77
C HIS A 22 -10.03 -28.39 58.68
N SER A 23 -9.69 -29.55 58.15
CA SER A 23 -10.41 -30.81 58.03
C SER A 23 -11.66 -30.91 57.15
N CYS A 24 -11.46 -31.78 56.15
CA CYS A 24 -12.34 -32.88 55.72
C CYS A 24 -13.84 -32.74 55.83
N THR A 25 -14.52 -32.79 54.68
CA THR A 25 -15.50 -33.87 54.48
C THR A 25 -15.78 -34.09 52.98
N SER A 26 -15.73 -35.37 52.62
CA SER A 26 -16.03 -35.94 51.31
C SER A 26 -17.51 -35.82 50.98
N SER A 27 -17.82 -35.44 49.74
CA SER A 27 -19.08 -35.90 49.13
C SER A 27 -18.81 -36.27 47.67
N ARG A 28 -18.86 -37.58 47.44
CA ARG A 28 -18.93 -38.24 46.14
C ARG A 28 -20.15 -37.74 45.39
N ILE A 29 -19.97 -37.26 44.16
CA ILE A 29 -21.00 -37.26 43.14
C ILE A 29 -20.46 -38.02 41.91
N LYS A 30 -21.29 -38.94 41.49
CA LYS A 30 -21.05 -40.01 40.51
C LYS A 30 -20.59 -39.50 39.17
N MET A 31 -19.52 -40.14 38.66
CA MET A 31 -19.17 -40.25 37.26
C MET A 31 -20.24 -41.09 36.53
N SER A 32 -20.69 -40.60 35.40
CA SER A 32 -21.37 -41.43 34.38
C SER A 32 -20.65 -41.28 33.05
N ASP A 33 -20.19 -42.43 32.59
CA ASP A 33 -19.90 -42.84 31.21
C ASP A 33 -18.79 -42.13 30.43
N GLU A 34 -17.56 -42.60 30.67
CA GLU A 34 -16.49 -42.70 29.67
C GLU A 34 -16.87 -43.70 28.58
N LYS A 35 -17.05 -43.24 27.36
CA LYS A 35 -16.91 -44.10 26.19
C LYS A 35 -15.44 -44.23 25.86
N GLN A 36 -14.89 -45.41 26.13
CA GLN A 36 -13.63 -45.90 25.58
C GLN A 36 -13.68 -45.83 24.06
N VAL A 37 -12.72 -45.11 23.46
CA VAL A 37 -12.39 -45.21 22.05
C VAL A 37 -11.08 -46.00 21.95
N ASP A 38 -11.15 -47.10 21.27
CA ASP A 38 -10.07 -48.07 20.98
C ASP A 38 -8.81 -47.41 20.41
N PRO A 39 -7.61 -47.81 20.84
CA PRO A 39 -6.37 -47.43 20.21
C PRO A 39 -5.98 -48.41 19.09
N LYS A 40 -6.55 -48.27 17.92
CA LYS A 40 -6.06 -48.88 16.68
C LYS A 40 -6.05 -47.89 15.55
N VAL A 41 -4.95 -47.14 15.42
CA VAL A 41 -4.49 -46.62 14.14
C VAL A 41 -2.97 -46.72 14.15
N ALA A 42 -2.48 -47.82 13.67
CA ALA A 42 -1.71 -48.03 12.49
C ALA A 42 -0.51 -47.05 12.33
N ASN A 43 0.66 -47.62 12.54
CA ASN A 43 1.91 -47.17 11.92
C ASN A 43 1.69 -46.97 10.42
N ALA A 44 1.61 -45.74 10.00
CA ALA A 44 1.84 -45.34 8.63
C ALA A 44 3.12 -44.52 8.63
N SER A 45 4.20 -45.15 8.21
CA SER A 45 5.38 -44.52 7.69
C SER A 45 4.97 -43.51 6.62
N SER A 46 4.86 -42.27 6.98
CA SER A 46 4.73 -41.16 6.04
C SER A 46 6.06 -40.46 5.92
N SER A 47 6.84 -40.87 4.95
CA SER A 47 7.80 -40.04 4.27
C SER A 47 7.19 -38.64 4.05
N SER A 48 7.85 -37.67 4.65
CA SER A 48 7.85 -36.26 4.35
C SER A 48 7.33 -35.86 2.97
N SER A 49 6.11 -35.39 2.91
CA SER A 49 5.72 -34.37 1.97
C SER A 49 5.60 -33.05 2.78
N LEU A 50 6.73 -32.39 2.96
CA LEU A 50 6.74 -30.98 3.33
C LEU A 50 6.04 -30.23 2.19
N ASN A 51 4.78 -29.92 2.41
CA ASN A 51 4.00 -29.06 1.53
C ASN A 51 4.74 -27.75 1.29
N GLU A 52 4.98 -27.48 0.02
CA GLU A 52 5.40 -26.22 -0.55
C GLU A 52 4.40 -25.09 -0.19
N GLY A 53 4.48 -24.60 1.02
CA GLY A 53 3.91 -23.30 1.40
C GLY A 53 4.89 -22.23 0.96
N ALA A 54 4.40 -21.19 0.29
CA ALA A 54 5.10 -20.08 -0.32
C ALA A 54 6.43 -19.73 0.39
N VAL A 55 7.51 -20.27 -0.13
CA VAL A 55 8.88 -20.02 0.30
C VAL A 55 9.24 -18.63 -0.20
N ILE A 56 9.29 -17.66 0.69
CA ILE A 56 10.22 -16.54 0.50
C ILE A 56 11.57 -17.23 0.29
N SER A 57 12.15 -17.09 -0.88
CA SER A 57 13.24 -17.91 -1.43
C SER A 57 14.00 -18.66 -0.32
N GLY A 58 14.02 -19.98 -0.33
CA GLY A 58 14.55 -20.81 0.75
C GLY A 58 15.93 -20.37 1.24
N ARG A 59 16.75 -19.75 0.38
CA ARG A 59 18.04 -19.15 0.72
C ARG A 59 17.95 -18.00 1.73
N ALA A 60 16.99 -17.09 1.61
CA ALA A 60 16.93 -15.94 2.53
C ALA A 60 16.41 -16.33 3.93
N ALA A 61 15.55 -17.35 4.01
CA ALA A 61 15.12 -17.94 5.28
C ALA A 61 16.27 -18.70 5.95
N ASP A 62 17.02 -19.49 5.16
CA ASP A 62 18.18 -20.25 5.66
C ASP A 62 19.29 -19.32 6.17
N GLU A 63 19.64 -18.26 5.44
CA GLU A 63 20.64 -17.27 5.85
C GLU A 63 20.25 -16.52 7.13
N THR A 64 18.96 -16.24 7.31
CA THR A 64 18.43 -15.54 8.49
C THR A 64 18.44 -16.44 9.72
N LEU A 65 18.07 -17.71 9.56
CA LEU A 65 18.09 -18.72 10.62
C LEU A 65 19.53 -19.02 11.04
N ASP A 66 20.43 -19.25 10.10
CA ASP A 66 21.86 -19.51 10.34
C ASP A 66 22.52 -18.35 11.10
N LEU A 67 22.18 -17.09 10.77
CA LEU A 67 22.70 -15.93 11.49
C LEU A 67 22.19 -15.86 12.93
N ILE A 68 20.89 -16.16 13.16
CA ILE A 68 20.29 -16.15 14.50
C ILE A 68 20.86 -17.31 15.34
N GLU A 69 21.01 -18.50 14.76
CA GLU A 69 21.55 -19.66 15.44
C GLU A 69 23.00 -19.45 15.88
N LYS A 70 23.85 -18.88 14.99
CA LYS A 70 25.27 -18.63 15.28
C LYS A 70 25.52 -17.48 16.25
N HIS A 71 24.74 -16.40 16.18
CA HIS A 71 25.05 -15.16 16.92
C HIS A 71 23.91 -14.69 17.84
N GLY A 72 22.75 -15.35 17.80
CA GLY A 72 21.60 -14.92 18.60
C GLY A 72 21.83 -14.98 20.10
N HIS A 73 22.59 -15.96 20.59
CA HIS A 73 22.87 -16.13 22.03
C HIS A 73 23.90 -15.12 22.56
N GLU A 74 24.78 -14.61 21.70
CA GLU A 74 25.85 -13.68 22.07
C GLU A 74 25.41 -12.22 22.09
N VAL A 75 24.33 -11.87 21.38
CA VAL A 75 23.89 -10.48 21.21
C VAL A 75 22.84 -10.12 22.27
N GLY A 76 23.26 -9.31 23.24
CA GLY A 76 22.42 -8.71 24.26
C GLY A 76 21.55 -7.55 23.70
N GLU A 77 20.76 -6.91 24.56
CA GLU A 77 19.98 -5.74 24.16
C GLU A 77 20.87 -4.55 23.78
N LEU A 78 20.53 -3.90 22.66
CA LEU A 78 21.21 -2.67 22.23
C LEU A 78 20.87 -1.50 23.16
N THR A 79 21.89 -0.70 23.51
CA THR A 79 21.68 0.55 24.23
C THR A 79 20.78 1.52 23.42
N PRO A 80 20.02 2.43 24.07
CA PRO A 80 19.15 3.37 23.37
C PRO A 80 19.85 4.18 22.27
N GLU A 81 21.12 4.53 22.48
CA GLU A 81 21.92 5.24 21.48
C GLU A 81 22.23 4.37 20.26
N LYS A 82 22.59 3.11 20.46
CA LYS A 82 22.83 2.15 19.38
C LYS A 82 21.53 1.86 18.61
N LYS A 83 20.37 1.74 19.30
CA LYS A 83 19.03 1.62 18.67
C LYS A 83 18.74 2.84 17.76
N LYS A 84 19.01 4.07 18.21
CA LYS A 84 18.84 5.30 17.41
C LYS A 84 19.78 5.34 16.18
N LYS A 85 21.04 4.94 16.34
CA LYS A 85 22.00 4.84 15.22
C LYS A 85 21.56 3.78 14.20
N LEU A 86 21.09 2.63 14.65
CA LEU A 86 20.53 1.58 13.79
C LEU A 86 19.34 2.10 12.97
N LYS A 87 18.37 2.71 13.63
CA LYS A 87 17.18 3.30 12.97
C LYS A 87 17.60 4.30 11.89
N ARG A 88 18.54 5.20 12.21
CA ARG A 88 19.07 6.18 11.25
C ARG A 88 19.72 5.52 10.03
N LYS A 89 20.50 4.43 10.22
CA LYS A 89 21.11 3.68 9.11
C LYS A 89 20.05 3.06 8.20
N ILE A 90 19.01 2.43 8.75
CA ILE A 90 17.91 1.84 7.98
C ILE A 90 17.18 2.93 7.19
N TYR A 91 16.89 4.08 7.81
CA TYR A 91 16.24 5.21 7.11
C TYR A 91 17.07 5.72 5.92
N ILE A 92 18.38 5.88 6.08
CA ILE A 92 19.25 6.40 5.04
C ILE A 92 19.46 5.39 3.91
N HIS A 93 19.69 4.11 4.21
CA HIS A 93 20.09 3.13 3.19
C HIS A 93 18.90 2.39 2.57
N VAL A 94 17.81 2.21 3.30
CA VAL A 94 16.63 1.50 2.80
C VAL A 94 15.54 2.48 2.39
N LEU A 95 15.03 3.30 3.32
CA LEU A 95 13.87 4.15 3.05
C LEU A 95 14.17 5.17 1.96
N LEU A 96 15.33 5.83 2.00
CA LEU A 96 15.66 6.85 1.01
C LEU A 96 15.81 6.24 -0.39
N LEU A 97 16.44 5.06 -0.50
CA LEU A 97 16.59 4.36 -1.79
C LEU A 97 15.23 3.89 -2.34
N VAL A 98 14.41 3.24 -1.49
CA VAL A 98 13.07 2.78 -1.85
C VAL A 98 12.18 3.95 -2.29
N THR A 99 12.21 5.05 -1.52
CA THR A 99 11.45 6.28 -1.84
C THR A 99 11.93 6.91 -3.16
N PHE A 100 13.23 6.89 -3.46
CA PHE A 100 13.76 7.43 -4.72
C PHE A 100 13.39 6.55 -5.92
N ILE A 101 13.36 5.22 -5.78
CA ILE A 101 12.88 4.30 -6.82
C ILE A 101 11.39 4.58 -7.11
N ASP A 102 10.58 4.70 -6.07
CA ASP A 102 9.15 5.02 -6.21
C ASP A 102 8.93 6.38 -6.86
N PHE A 103 9.70 7.40 -6.45
CA PHE A 103 9.68 8.72 -7.07
C PHE A 103 9.94 8.64 -8.58
N MET A 104 10.99 7.92 -9.01
CA MET A 104 11.32 7.77 -10.43
C MET A 104 10.26 6.99 -11.19
N LEU A 105 9.61 6.00 -10.57
CA LEU A 105 8.47 5.28 -11.13
C LEU A 105 7.31 6.24 -11.47
N TYR A 106 7.00 7.18 -10.57
CA TYR A 106 5.93 8.16 -10.81
C TYR A 106 6.34 9.29 -11.74
N VAL A 107 7.62 9.67 -11.75
CA VAL A 107 8.18 10.55 -12.79
C VAL A 107 7.94 9.93 -14.15
N ASP A 108 8.24 8.64 -14.33
CA ASP A 108 8.07 7.95 -15.61
C ASP A 108 6.59 7.83 -16.01
N LYS A 109 5.71 7.50 -15.10
CA LYS A 109 4.25 7.50 -15.36
C LYS A 109 3.75 8.84 -15.89
N SER A 110 4.32 9.96 -15.46
CA SER A 110 3.94 11.29 -15.92
C SER A 110 4.58 11.68 -17.27
N THR A 111 5.54 10.91 -17.78
CA THR A 111 6.30 11.25 -18.99
C THR A 111 5.41 11.42 -20.22
N LEU A 112 4.41 10.56 -20.41
CA LEU A 112 3.51 10.64 -21.55
C LEU A 112 2.67 11.93 -21.53
N GLY A 113 2.17 12.34 -20.36
CA GLY A 113 1.43 13.59 -20.19
C GLY A 113 2.30 14.81 -20.46
N GLN A 114 3.56 14.81 -19.99
CA GLN A 114 4.51 15.90 -20.25
C GLN A 114 4.95 15.94 -21.71
N ALA A 115 5.13 14.79 -22.35
CA ALA A 115 5.54 14.69 -23.76
C ALA A 115 4.53 15.36 -24.70
N THR A 116 3.24 15.41 -24.34
CA THR A 116 2.22 16.13 -25.13
C THR A 116 2.50 17.63 -25.20
N LEU A 117 2.97 18.23 -24.10
CA LEU A 117 3.37 19.64 -24.04
C LEU A 117 4.67 19.91 -24.82
N LEU A 118 5.51 18.89 -24.94
CA LEU A 118 6.85 18.97 -25.55
C LEU A 118 6.86 18.59 -27.05
N GLY A 119 5.69 18.39 -27.68
CA GLY A 119 5.54 18.19 -29.11
C GLY A 119 5.38 16.75 -29.57
N LEU A 120 5.06 15.80 -28.70
CA LEU A 120 4.84 14.38 -29.05
C LEU A 120 3.82 14.20 -30.17
N PHE A 121 2.66 14.87 -30.11
CA PHE A 121 1.59 14.74 -31.10
C PHE A 121 2.02 15.21 -32.49
N LYS A 122 2.82 16.29 -32.55
CA LYS A 122 3.33 16.83 -33.80
C LYS A 122 4.30 15.87 -34.50
N ASP A 123 5.18 15.21 -33.72
CA ASP A 123 6.23 14.34 -34.27
C ASP A 123 5.70 12.95 -34.64
N THR A 124 4.73 12.43 -33.92
CA THR A 124 4.23 11.05 -34.09
C THR A 124 2.92 10.98 -34.86
N GLY A 125 2.26 12.11 -35.09
CA GLY A 125 0.95 12.18 -35.74
C GLY A 125 -0.19 11.59 -34.90
N LEU A 126 0.01 11.46 -33.57
CA LEU A 126 -1.01 10.91 -32.67
C LEU A 126 -2.26 11.79 -32.59
N ASN A 127 -3.41 11.16 -32.58
CA ASN A 127 -4.65 11.78 -32.19
C ASN A 127 -5.03 11.47 -30.72
N ASN A 128 -6.01 12.19 -30.17
CA ASN A 128 -6.42 12.02 -28.76
C ASN A 128 -6.93 10.59 -28.45
N SER A 129 -7.60 9.93 -29.40
CA SER A 129 -8.08 8.55 -29.23
C SER A 129 -6.90 7.56 -29.11
N GLU A 130 -5.88 7.71 -29.94
CA GLU A 130 -4.67 6.88 -29.90
C GLU A 130 -3.88 7.11 -28.62
N TYR A 131 -3.75 8.38 -28.19
CA TYR A 131 -3.13 8.72 -26.90
C TYR A 131 -3.82 8.03 -25.71
N ASN A 132 -5.12 8.05 -25.65
CA ASN A 132 -5.88 7.38 -24.60
C ASN A 132 -5.77 5.84 -24.68
N ASN A 133 -5.67 5.28 -25.90
CA ASN A 133 -5.37 3.86 -26.08
C ASN A 133 -4.00 3.47 -25.51
N LEU A 134 -2.96 4.29 -25.68
CA LEU A 134 -1.63 4.02 -25.12
C LEU A 134 -1.68 3.97 -23.59
N ASN A 135 -2.48 4.82 -22.94
CA ASN A 135 -2.69 4.76 -21.50
C ASN A 135 -3.43 3.48 -21.08
N SER A 136 -4.47 3.07 -21.79
CA SER A 136 -5.18 1.80 -21.51
C SER A 136 -4.27 0.58 -21.70
N LEU A 137 -3.42 0.59 -22.74
CA LEU A 137 -2.46 -0.49 -23.02
C LEU A 137 -1.40 -0.62 -21.92
N PHE A 138 -0.93 0.49 -21.38
CA PHE A 138 -0.05 0.48 -20.22
C PHE A 138 -0.68 -0.28 -19.05
N TYR A 139 -1.92 0.05 -18.67
CA TYR A 139 -2.61 -0.64 -17.58
C TYR A 139 -2.99 -2.09 -17.92
N THR A 140 -3.22 -2.41 -19.18
CA THR A 140 -3.40 -3.80 -19.62
C THR A 140 -2.12 -4.60 -19.37
N GLY A 141 -0.96 -4.08 -19.79
CA GLY A 141 0.34 -4.65 -19.48
C GLY A 141 0.57 -4.80 -17.97
N TYR A 142 0.20 -3.75 -17.21
CA TYR A 142 0.34 -3.71 -15.75
C TYR A 142 -0.43 -4.85 -15.05
N ILE A 143 -1.69 -5.11 -15.43
CA ILE A 143 -2.49 -6.20 -14.85
C ILE A 143 -1.89 -7.56 -15.20
N ILE A 144 -1.54 -7.77 -16.47
CA ILE A 144 -0.97 -9.05 -16.94
C ILE A 144 0.38 -9.30 -16.27
N GLY A 145 1.20 -8.27 -16.10
CA GLY A 145 2.53 -8.36 -15.50
C GLY A 145 2.53 -8.67 -14.00
N GLN A 146 1.43 -8.39 -13.29
CA GLN A 146 1.37 -8.62 -11.83
C GLN A 146 1.57 -10.10 -11.45
N ILE A 147 0.97 -11.04 -12.18
CA ILE A 147 1.08 -12.47 -11.86
C ILE A 147 2.51 -12.97 -12.03
N PRO A 148 3.15 -12.85 -13.22
CA PRO A 148 4.54 -13.30 -13.38
C PRO A 148 5.51 -12.48 -12.51
N GLY A 149 5.24 -11.19 -12.28
CA GLY A 149 6.04 -10.35 -11.39
C GLY A 149 6.06 -10.88 -9.97
N GLN A 150 4.91 -11.23 -9.40
CA GLN A 150 4.82 -11.82 -8.05
C GLN A 150 5.54 -13.18 -7.95
N LEU A 151 5.49 -13.99 -9.00
CA LEU A 151 6.22 -15.27 -9.04
C LEU A 151 7.74 -15.05 -9.10
N LEU A 152 8.19 -14.05 -9.85
CA LEU A 152 9.62 -13.73 -9.96
C LEU A 152 10.18 -13.13 -8.66
N ILE A 153 9.42 -12.28 -7.96
CA ILE A 153 9.81 -11.77 -6.62
C ILE A 153 10.10 -12.91 -5.64
N GLN A 154 9.34 -14.00 -5.71
CA GLN A 154 9.52 -15.14 -4.81
C GLN A 154 10.75 -16.00 -5.17
N LYS A 155 11.14 -16.04 -6.44
CA LYS A 155 12.22 -16.91 -6.94
C LYS A 155 13.57 -16.23 -7.01
N LEU A 156 13.62 -14.94 -7.23
CA LEU A 156 14.85 -14.18 -7.42
C LEU A 156 15.25 -13.39 -6.16
N PRO A 157 16.56 -13.18 -5.92
CA PRO A 157 17.00 -12.24 -4.90
C PRO A 157 16.48 -10.84 -5.20
N LEU A 158 15.90 -10.15 -4.20
CA LEU A 158 15.25 -8.84 -4.38
C LEU A 158 16.16 -7.81 -5.06
N ARG A 159 17.44 -7.78 -4.71
CA ARG A 159 18.44 -6.91 -5.34
C ARG A 159 18.51 -7.11 -6.85
N THR A 160 18.67 -8.37 -7.30
CA THR A 160 18.76 -8.72 -8.72
C THR A 160 17.45 -8.45 -9.44
N PHE A 161 16.33 -8.77 -8.79
CA PHE A 161 15.00 -8.55 -9.35
C PHE A 161 14.71 -7.06 -9.55
N ILE A 162 14.87 -6.24 -8.52
CA ILE A 162 14.57 -4.79 -8.59
C ILE A 162 15.51 -4.07 -9.55
N SER A 163 16.81 -4.34 -9.48
CA SER A 163 17.76 -3.72 -10.41
C SER A 163 17.52 -4.12 -11.87
N GLY A 164 17.19 -5.40 -12.12
CA GLY A 164 16.84 -5.90 -13.45
C GLY A 164 15.56 -5.27 -14.00
N ILE A 165 14.54 -5.11 -13.16
CA ILE A 165 13.29 -4.41 -13.54
C ILE A 165 13.57 -2.94 -13.87
N ILE A 166 14.31 -2.23 -13.02
CA ILE A 166 14.63 -0.81 -13.26
C ILE A 166 15.46 -0.65 -14.54
N PHE A 167 16.40 -1.57 -14.80
CA PHE A 167 17.16 -1.58 -16.03
C PHE A 167 16.25 -1.75 -17.26
N THR A 168 15.39 -2.78 -17.25
CA THR A 168 14.48 -3.07 -18.36
C THR A 168 13.52 -1.91 -18.60
N TRP A 169 12.93 -1.38 -17.55
CA TRP A 169 12.09 -0.19 -17.61
C TRP A 169 12.83 1.00 -18.19
N ALA A 170 14.04 1.32 -17.72
CA ALA A 170 14.85 2.44 -18.24
C ALA A 170 15.14 2.29 -19.74
N VAL A 171 15.47 1.07 -20.19
CA VAL A 171 15.68 0.78 -21.62
C VAL A 171 14.40 1.01 -22.43
N ILE A 172 13.25 0.55 -21.94
CA ILE A 172 11.96 0.78 -22.63
C ILE A 172 11.66 2.28 -22.75
N VAL A 173 11.90 3.06 -21.68
CA VAL A 173 11.71 4.52 -21.71
C VAL A 173 12.63 5.17 -22.74
N LEU A 174 13.89 4.77 -22.79
CA LEU A 174 14.83 5.27 -23.80
C LEU A 174 14.39 4.89 -25.23
N LEU A 175 13.85 3.69 -25.44
CA LEU A 175 13.34 3.26 -26.75
C LEU A 175 12.15 4.10 -27.24
N HIS A 176 11.39 4.77 -26.36
CA HIS A 176 10.35 5.71 -26.81
C HIS A 176 10.91 6.84 -27.68
N CYS A 177 12.19 7.24 -27.50
CA CYS A 177 12.81 8.29 -28.32
C CYS A 177 12.90 7.93 -29.82
N VAL A 178 12.94 6.63 -30.14
CA VAL A 178 13.05 6.12 -31.50
C VAL A 178 11.66 5.94 -32.15
N ALA A 179 10.60 5.89 -31.34
CA ALA A 179 9.24 5.72 -31.84
C ALA A 179 8.79 6.94 -32.65
N GLN A 180 8.36 6.72 -33.90
CA GLN A 180 7.90 7.76 -34.84
C GLN A 180 6.43 7.64 -35.20
N SER A 181 5.73 6.63 -34.66
CA SER A 181 4.33 6.35 -34.98
C SER A 181 3.58 5.72 -33.81
N TYR A 182 2.25 5.78 -33.88
CA TYR A 182 1.37 5.08 -32.92
C TYR A 182 1.71 3.59 -32.80
N GLY A 183 1.91 2.91 -33.95
CA GLY A 183 2.23 1.47 -33.97
C GLY A 183 3.51 1.11 -33.22
N ALA A 184 4.54 1.99 -33.25
CA ALA A 184 5.78 1.78 -32.51
C ALA A 184 5.62 2.00 -30.99
N LEU A 185 4.71 2.89 -30.58
CA LEU A 185 4.45 3.18 -29.17
C LEU A 185 3.61 2.11 -28.47
N ILE A 186 2.77 1.35 -29.19
CA ILE A 186 1.90 0.29 -28.65
C ILE A 186 2.69 -0.73 -27.83
N PRO A 187 3.67 -1.46 -28.41
CA PRO A 187 4.42 -2.46 -27.66
C PRO A 187 5.23 -1.84 -26.52
N LEU A 188 5.80 -0.66 -26.70
CA LEU A 188 6.58 0.01 -25.67
C LEU A 188 5.73 0.32 -24.44
N ARG A 189 4.52 0.83 -24.62
CA ARG A 189 3.60 1.13 -23.52
C ARG A 189 3.09 -0.12 -22.82
N PHE A 190 2.79 -1.18 -23.58
CA PHE A 190 2.38 -2.45 -23.00
C PHE A 190 3.49 -3.07 -22.12
N PHE A 191 4.69 -3.20 -22.68
CA PHE A 191 5.82 -3.78 -21.95
C PHE A 191 6.29 -2.90 -20.79
N LEU A 192 6.19 -1.58 -20.91
CA LEU A 192 6.46 -0.67 -19.80
C LEU A 192 5.54 -0.96 -18.61
N GLY A 193 4.21 -1.02 -18.85
CA GLY A 193 3.25 -1.38 -17.81
C GLY A 193 3.50 -2.78 -17.23
N PHE A 194 3.81 -3.76 -18.08
CA PHE A 194 4.12 -5.13 -17.68
C PHE A 194 5.30 -5.19 -16.70
N VAL A 195 6.39 -4.49 -16.99
CA VAL A 195 7.61 -4.46 -16.17
C VAL A 195 7.38 -3.68 -14.87
N GLU A 196 6.72 -2.52 -14.93
CA GLU A 196 6.48 -1.67 -13.76
C GLU A 196 5.53 -2.30 -12.72
N SER A 197 4.70 -3.26 -13.13
CA SER A 197 3.66 -3.87 -12.28
C SER A 197 4.18 -4.47 -10.97
N ALA A 198 5.39 -4.97 -10.96
CA ALA A 198 6.00 -5.67 -9.84
C ALA A 198 6.89 -4.78 -8.95
N VAL A 199 7.12 -3.50 -9.33
CA VAL A 199 8.03 -2.60 -8.60
C VAL A 199 7.47 -2.29 -7.21
N ILE A 200 6.25 -1.76 -7.11
CA ILE A 200 5.65 -1.37 -5.82
C ILE A 200 5.56 -2.55 -4.85
N PRO A 201 5.04 -3.74 -5.24
CA PRO A 201 5.07 -4.91 -4.36
C PRO A 201 6.46 -5.28 -3.85
N ALA A 202 7.49 -5.18 -4.69
CA ALA A 202 8.87 -5.49 -4.28
C ALA A 202 9.42 -4.46 -3.27
N LEU A 203 9.10 -3.17 -3.45
CA LEU A 203 9.47 -2.11 -2.50
C LEU A 203 8.76 -2.27 -1.16
N GLU A 204 7.46 -2.61 -1.17
CA GLU A 204 6.68 -2.89 0.05
C GLU A 204 7.20 -4.10 0.82
N ILE A 205 7.57 -5.18 0.12
CA ILE A 205 8.23 -6.35 0.74
C ILE A 205 9.54 -5.93 1.41
N THR A 206 10.34 -5.11 0.74
CA THR A 206 11.60 -4.61 1.31
C THR A 206 11.35 -3.78 2.56
N MET A 207 10.40 -2.87 2.54
CA MET A 207 10.04 -2.09 3.73
C MET A 207 9.59 -2.99 4.89
N ALA A 208 8.76 -4.00 4.62
CA ALA A 208 8.29 -4.95 5.63
C ALA A 208 9.42 -5.80 6.24
N MET A 209 10.54 -6.00 5.55
CA MET A 209 11.71 -6.71 6.09
C MET A 209 12.56 -5.87 7.04
N PHE A 210 12.53 -4.54 6.92
CA PHE A 210 13.41 -3.65 7.70
C PHE A 210 12.67 -2.82 8.75
N PHE A 211 11.36 -2.61 8.61
CA PHE A 211 10.55 -1.79 9.50
C PHE A 211 9.52 -2.64 10.24
N THR A 212 9.32 -2.35 11.52
CA THR A 212 8.21 -2.95 12.28
C THR A 212 6.87 -2.41 11.78
N PRO A 213 5.73 -3.09 12.01
CA PRO A 213 4.40 -2.59 11.61
C PRO A 213 4.11 -1.17 12.09
N GLU A 214 4.53 -0.82 13.31
CA GLU A 214 4.38 0.53 13.86
C GLU A 214 5.23 1.57 13.11
N GLU A 215 6.47 1.20 12.76
CA GLU A 215 7.35 2.06 11.97
C GLU A 215 6.84 2.22 10.54
N LEU A 216 6.27 1.15 9.93
CA LEU A 216 5.66 1.22 8.61
C LEU A 216 4.56 2.27 8.55
N HIS A 217 3.68 2.36 9.55
CA HIS A 217 2.66 3.42 9.62
C HIS A 217 3.25 4.83 9.62
N GLN A 218 4.47 5.01 10.12
CA GLN A 218 5.14 6.31 10.14
C GLN A 218 5.88 6.64 8.84
N VAL A 219 6.45 5.64 8.16
CA VAL A 219 7.24 5.84 6.94
C VAL A 219 6.41 5.78 5.67
N GLN A 220 5.26 5.11 5.68
CA GLN A 220 4.37 4.98 4.53
C GLN A 220 3.89 6.33 3.96
N PRO A 221 3.49 7.33 4.77
CA PRO A 221 3.15 8.65 4.24
C PRO A 221 4.32 9.33 3.53
N LEU A 222 5.55 9.14 4.02
CA LEU A 222 6.75 9.68 3.38
C LEU A 222 7.01 9.02 2.02
N PHE A 223 6.84 7.69 1.96
CA PHE A 223 6.93 6.92 0.72
C PHE A 223 5.92 7.45 -0.32
N TYR A 224 4.64 7.59 0.03
CA TYR A 224 3.63 8.12 -0.90
C TYR A 224 3.79 9.61 -1.22
N THR A 225 4.43 10.40 -0.37
CA THR A 225 4.73 11.82 -0.67
C THR A 225 5.69 11.93 -1.86
N SER A 226 6.57 10.95 -2.08
CA SER A 226 7.48 10.92 -3.24
C SER A 226 6.72 10.84 -4.56
N CYS A 227 5.70 9.98 -4.64
CA CYS A 227 4.89 9.84 -5.84
C CYS A 227 4.06 11.11 -6.14
N ILE A 228 3.49 11.70 -5.10
CA ILE A 228 2.66 12.92 -5.23
C ILE A 228 3.51 14.13 -5.63
N GLY A 229 4.78 14.19 -5.23
CA GLY A 229 5.71 15.26 -5.58
C GLY A 229 6.30 15.17 -7.00
N SER A 230 6.18 14.04 -7.68
CA SER A 230 6.76 13.83 -9.01
C SER A 230 6.32 14.85 -10.08
N PRO A 231 5.06 15.37 -10.12
CA PRO A 231 4.65 16.39 -11.07
C PRO A 231 5.44 17.71 -10.96
N MET A 232 5.89 18.06 -9.76
CA MET A 232 6.71 19.25 -9.57
C MET A 232 8.05 19.12 -10.29
N PHE A 233 8.72 17.97 -10.15
CA PHE A 233 9.98 17.68 -10.83
C PHE A 233 9.80 17.63 -12.35
N THR A 234 8.81 16.87 -12.84
CA THR A 234 8.56 16.71 -14.28
C THR A 234 8.15 18.04 -14.93
N GLY A 235 7.39 18.88 -14.24
CA GLY A 235 7.06 20.22 -14.68
C GLY A 235 8.29 21.12 -14.83
N LEU A 236 9.20 21.11 -13.85
CA LEU A 236 10.46 21.88 -13.91
C LEU A 236 11.38 21.42 -15.05
N VAL A 237 11.54 20.10 -15.24
CA VAL A 237 12.35 19.55 -16.33
C VAL A 237 11.72 19.93 -17.68
N SER A 238 10.41 19.77 -17.83
CA SER A 238 9.68 20.14 -19.05
C SER A 238 9.79 21.64 -19.35
N TYR A 239 9.70 22.49 -18.31
CA TYR A 239 9.90 23.93 -18.43
C TYR A 239 11.27 24.26 -19.01
N GLY A 240 12.33 23.67 -18.45
CA GLY A 240 13.70 23.86 -18.96
C GLY A 240 13.88 23.39 -20.41
N LEU A 241 13.25 22.27 -20.77
CA LEU A 241 13.35 21.72 -22.13
C LEU A 241 12.67 22.57 -23.20
N LEU A 242 11.63 23.33 -22.86
CA LEU A 242 10.97 24.25 -23.77
C LEU A 242 11.87 25.42 -24.23
N TYR A 243 12.92 25.74 -23.47
CA TYR A 243 13.93 26.72 -23.89
C TYR A 243 15.07 26.12 -24.77
N SER A 244 15.07 24.78 -24.91
CA SER A 244 16.09 24.11 -25.73
C SER A 244 15.93 24.50 -27.18
N LYS A 245 17.03 24.95 -27.81
CA LYS A 245 17.13 25.25 -29.24
C LYS A 245 17.72 24.09 -30.04
N ALA A 246 17.70 22.87 -29.47
CA ALA A 246 18.24 21.69 -30.14
C ALA A 246 17.40 21.31 -31.37
N SER A 247 18.01 20.67 -32.33
CA SER A 247 17.35 20.17 -33.55
C SER A 247 16.38 19.00 -33.26
N THR A 248 16.54 18.32 -32.11
CA THR A 248 15.72 17.20 -31.69
C THR A 248 14.57 17.69 -30.82
N SER A 249 13.40 17.10 -31.00
CA SER A 249 12.19 17.51 -30.29
C SER A 249 12.33 17.37 -28.76
N PRO A 250 11.84 18.35 -27.97
CA PRO A 250 12.04 18.40 -26.53
C PRO A 250 11.49 17.15 -25.77
N TRP A 251 10.41 16.51 -26.25
CA TRP A 251 9.88 15.30 -25.63
C TRP A 251 10.87 14.13 -25.66
N LYS A 252 11.71 14.02 -26.70
CA LYS A 252 12.76 12.98 -26.79
C LYS A 252 13.85 13.21 -25.74
N PHE A 253 14.26 14.45 -25.53
CA PHE A 253 15.20 14.79 -24.45
C PHE A 253 14.61 14.48 -23.08
N PHE A 254 13.31 14.72 -22.89
CA PHE A 254 12.64 14.37 -21.65
C PHE A 254 12.74 12.86 -21.36
N MET A 255 12.47 12.01 -22.35
CA MET A 255 12.61 10.54 -22.23
C MET A 255 14.08 10.13 -22.00
N ILE A 256 15.04 10.79 -22.64
CA ILE A 256 16.48 10.52 -22.43
C ILE A 256 16.89 10.86 -21.00
N ILE A 257 16.46 11.99 -20.47
CA ILE A 257 16.79 12.41 -19.10
C ILE A 257 16.18 11.44 -18.09
N THR A 258 14.89 11.15 -18.19
CA THR A 258 14.20 10.27 -17.23
C THR A 258 14.70 8.83 -17.34
N GLY A 259 14.83 8.29 -18.55
CA GLY A 259 15.38 6.96 -18.79
C GLY A 259 16.86 6.86 -18.39
N GLY A 260 17.66 7.90 -18.63
CA GLY A 260 19.06 7.96 -18.21
C GLY A 260 19.22 7.96 -16.69
N ILE A 261 18.42 8.75 -15.97
CA ILE A 261 18.42 8.74 -14.50
C ILE A 261 18.01 7.36 -13.99
N SER A 262 16.97 6.73 -14.58
CA SER A 262 16.53 5.39 -14.22
C SER A 262 17.60 4.33 -14.51
N LEU A 263 18.35 4.46 -15.59
CA LEU A 263 19.47 3.58 -15.91
C LEU A 263 20.58 3.67 -14.85
N VAL A 264 20.98 4.89 -14.47
CA VAL A 264 21.93 5.12 -13.37
C VAL A 264 21.39 4.55 -12.05
N LEU A 265 20.10 4.74 -11.78
CA LEU A 265 19.45 4.19 -10.60
C LEU A 265 19.49 2.66 -10.61
N SER A 266 19.34 1.98 -11.75
CA SER A 266 19.47 0.53 -11.84
C SER A 266 20.87 0.04 -11.45
N VAL A 267 21.92 0.77 -11.85
CA VAL A 267 23.30 0.48 -11.45
C VAL A 267 23.50 0.71 -9.94
N ILE A 268 22.97 1.81 -9.41
CA ILE A 268 23.01 2.09 -7.97
C ILE A 268 22.31 0.97 -7.19
N THR A 269 21.11 0.57 -7.60
CA THR A 269 20.37 -0.52 -6.95
C THR A 269 21.10 -1.86 -7.05
N TRP A 270 21.77 -2.14 -8.16
CA TRP A 270 22.57 -3.35 -8.31
C TRP A 270 23.67 -3.46 -7.24
N PHE A 271 24.30 -2.37 -6.84
CA PHE A 271 25.39 -2.38 -5.86
C PHE A 271 24.91 -2.17 -4.40
N TRP A 272 23.91 -1.32 -4.18
CA TRP A 272 23.52 -0.88 -2.84
C TRP A 272 22.24 -1.50 -2.29
N TYR A 273 21.39 -2.09 -3.14
CA TYR A 273 20.10 -2.61 -2.66
C TYR A 273 20.29 -3.85 -1.77
N PRO A 274 19.71 -3.91 -0.56
CA PRO A 274 19.82 -5.07 0.31
C PRO A 274 18.82 -6.16 -0.09
N ASN A 275 19.25 -7.45 -0.09
CA ASN A 275 18.34 -8.56 -0.31
C ASN A 275 17.45 -8.83 0.91
N ASN A 276 18.07 -8.80 2.10
CA ASN A 276 17.42 -9.04 3.39
C ASN A 276 18.25 -8.40 4.51
N PRO A 277 17.74 -8.30 5.76
CA PRO A 277 18.51 -7.77 6.88
C PRO A 277 19.77 -8.57 7.21
N ALA A 278 19.79 -9.90 6.97
CA ALA A 278 20.94 -10.76 7.27
C ALA A 278 22.15 -10.46 6.37
N THR A 279 21.90 -10.14 5.10
CA THR A 279 22.93 -9.84 4.09
C THR A 279 23.19 -8.36 3.89
N ALA A 280 22.50 -7.47 4.63
CA ALA A 280 22.64 -6.02 4.50
C ALA A 280 24.07 -5.56 4.81
N TRP A 281 24.76 -5.03 3.81
CA TRP A 281 26.17 -4.61 3.90
C TRP A 281 26.43 -3.44 4.87
N PHE A 282 25.42 -2.59 5.08
CA PHE A 282 25.52 -1.41 5.95
C PHE A 282 25.26 -1.71 7.44
N LEU A 283 24.87 -2.94 7.80
CA LEU A 283 24.61 -3.37 9.17
C LEU A 283 25.74 -4.23 9.71
N ALA A 284 26.21 -3.94 10.92
CA ALA A 284 27.08 -4.83 11.67
C ALA A 284 26.32 -6.07 12.15
N THR A 285 27.00 -7.19 12.43
CA THR A 285 26.37 -8.46 12.83
C THR A 285 25.40 -8.31 13.99
N GLU A 286 25.79 -7.57 15.05
CA GLU A 286 24.93 -7.23 16.19
C GLU A 286 23.64 -6.51 15.75
N GLN A 287 23.75 -5.57 14.80
CA GLN A 287 22.63 -4.80 14.25
C GLN A 287 21.72 -5.64 13.38
N LYS A 288 22.26 -6.60 12.61
CA LYS A 288 21.49 -7.55 11.79
C LYS A 288 20.62 -8.43 12.68
N VAL A 289 21.21 -9.08 13.68
CA VAL A 289 20.49 -9.94 14.64
C VAL A 289 19.38 -9.15 15.34
N HIS A 290 19.69 -7.93 15.80
CA HIS A 290 18.68 -7.10 16.46
C HIS A 290 17.55 -6.68 15.53
N THR A 291 17.85 -6.34 14.26
CA THR A 291 16.82 -5.98 13.27
C THR A 291 15.90 -7.16 13.00
N ILE A 292 16.45 -8.36 12.82
CA ILE A 292 15.66 -9.58 12.57
C ILE A 292 14.82 -9.92 13.81
N ARG A 293 15.42 -9.89 15.02
CA ARG A 293 14.72 -10.21 16.26
C ARG A 293 13.51 -9.28 16.50
N ARG A 294 13.68 -7.97 16.39
CA ARG A 294 12.58 -7.02 16.62
C ARG A 294 11.43 -7.19 15.63
N ILE A 295 11.74 -7.52 14.37
CA ILE A 295 10.69 -7.79 13.37
C ILE A 295 10.02 -9.11 13.67
N HIS A 296 10.79 -10.14 14.01
CA HIS A 296 10.26 -11.44 14.38
C HIS A 296 9.35 -11.36 15.62
N GLU A 297 9.74 -10.61 16.65
CA GLU A 297 8.94 -10.42 17.86
C GLU A 297 7.64 -9.69 17.60
N THR A 298 7.66 -8.66 16.74
CA THR A 298 6.45 -7.91 16.38
C THR A 298 5.55 -8.65 15.39
N THR A 299 6.10 -9.59 14.62
CA THR A 299 5.36 -10.38 13.61
C THR A 299 5.10 -11.82 14.05
N ARG A 300 5.41 -12.21 15.29
CA ARG A 300 5.21 -13.58 15.81
C ARG A 300 3.81 -14.13 15.55
N SER A 301 2.79 -13.29 15.62
CA SER A 301 1.42 -13.65 15.26
C SER A 301 1.22 -13.93 13.75
N SER A 302 2.17 -13.55 12.88
CA SER A 302 2.05 -13.71 11.43
C SER A 302 2.88 -14.84 10.83
N ILE A 303 3.80 -15.47 11.58
CA ILE A 303 4.71 -16.51 11.03
C ILE A 303 4.01 -17.86 10.89
N GLU A 304 3.14 -18.24 11.81
CA GLU A 304 2.26 -19.42 11.66
C GLU A 304 1.15 -19.21 10.62
N GLN A 305 0.92 -17.96 10.18
CA GLN A 305 -0.20 -17.53 9.36
C GLN A 305 0.09 -17.55 7.85
N LYS A 306 1.18 -18.15 7.39
CA LYS A 306 1.58 -18.15 5.96
C LYS A 306 0.87 -19.19 5.11
N THR A 307 0.05 -20.06 5.66
CA THR A 307 -0.68 -21.08 4.90
C THR A 307 -1.97 -20.47 4.32
N PHE A 308 -2.18 -20.69 3.02
CA PHE A 308 -3.41 -20.28 2.35
C PHE A 308 -4.60 -21.11 2.88
N LYS A 309 -5.55 -20.44 3.51
CA LYS A 309 -6.76 -21.04 4.07
C LYS A 309 -7.96 -20.86 3.14
N ARG A 310 -8.39 -21.93 2.47
CA ARG A 310 -9.51 -21.88 1.49
C ARG A 310 -10.80 -21.30 2.07
N HIS A 311 -11.13 -21.60 3.35
CA HIS A 311 -12.34 -21.08 3.98
C HIS A 311 -12.32 -19.54 4.09
N GLN A 312 -11.17 -18.93 4.47
CA GLN A 312 -11.00 -17.47 4.53
C GLN A 312 -11.13 -16.81 3.15
N PHE A 313 -10.65 -17.49 2.09
CA PHE A 313 -10.81 -17.03 0.71
C PHE A 313 -12.29 -16.98 0.31
N TYR A 314 -13.03 -18.07 0.49
CA TYR A 314 -14.45 -18.11 0.16
C TYR A 314 -15.29 -17.19 1.06
N GLU A 315 -14.93 -17.03 2.32
CA GLU A 315 -15.54 -16.06 3.23
C GLU A 315 -15.37 -14.63 2.71
N CYS A 316 -14.16 -14.27 2.23
CA CYS A 316 -13.90 -12.97 1.64
C CYS A 316 -14.78 -12.69 0.41
N LEU A 317 -14.94 -13.67 -0.48
CA LEU A 317 -15.78 -13.55 -1.67
C LEU A 317 -17.28 -13.44 -1.35
N LYS A 318 -17.71 -14.00 -0.23
CA LYS A 318 -19.10 -13.90 0.25
C LYS A 318 -19.37 -12.64 1.08
N ASP A 319 -18.32 -12.00 1.61
CA ASP A 319 -18.47 -10.81 2.46
C ASP A 319 -18.79 -9.57 1.59
N PRO A 320 -19.99 -8.97 1.74
CA PRO A 320 -20.38 -7.79 0.96
C PRO A 320 -19.46 -6.60 1.18
N ILE A 321 -18.81 -6.49 2.35
CA ILE A 321 -17.87 -5.41 2.65
C ILE A 321 -16.66 -5.47 1.72
N SER A 322 -16.17 -6.67 1.40
CA SER A 322 -15.06 -6.86 0.46
C SER A 322 -15.39 -6.31 -0.94
N TRP A 323 -16.60 -6.56 -1.41
CA TRP A 323 -17.10 -6.03 -2.68
C TRP A 323 -17.34 -4.52 -2.65
N LEU A 324 -17.90 -3.99 -1.55
CA LEU A 324 -18.09 -2.55 -1.40
C LEU A 324 -16.75 -1.80 -1.46
N PHE A 325 -15.71 -2.31 -0.80
CA PHE A 325 -14.36 -1.76 -0.92
C PHE A 325 -13.83 -1.86 -2.34
N ALA A 326 -13.95 -3.01 -2.97
CA ALA A 326 -13.46 -3.23 -4.33
C ALA A 326 -14.15 -2.30 -5.34
N PHE A 327 -15.48 -2.13 -5.23
CA PHE A 327 -16.23 -1.18 -6.06
C PHE A 327 -15.94 0.29 -5.74
N SER A 328 -15.66 0.65 -4.47
CA SER A 328 -15.24 2.01 -4.14
C SER A 328 -13.91 2.37 -4.79
N GLY A 329 -12.96 1.43 -4.84
CA GLY A 329 -11.71 1.59 -5.57
C GLY A 329 -11.92 1.70 -7.08
N PHE A 330 -12.80 0.86 -7.66
CA PHE A 330 -13.16 0.92 -9.06
C PHE A 330 -13.74 2.27 -9.46
N THR A 331 -14.76 2.73 -8.73
CA THR A 331 -15.46 3.99 -9.05
C THR A 331 -14.52 5.19 -8.91
N LEU A 332 -13.72 5.26 -7.86
CA LEU A 332 -12.76 6.34 -7.65
C LEU A 332 -11.73 6.42 -8.79
N MET A 333 -11.21 5.28 -9.22
CA MET A 333 -10.14 5.22 -10.22
C MET A 333 -10.59 5.45 -11.66
N LEU A 334 -11.90 5.55 -11.92
CA LEU A 334 -12.39 6.09 -13.20
C LEU A 334 -11.92 7.54 -13.45
N ALA A 335 -11.51 8.26 -12.41
CA ALA A 335 -10.90 9.59 -12.52
C ALA A 335 -9.38 9.55 -12.76
N ASN A 336 -8.71 8.38 -12.68
CA ASN A 336 -7.25 8.29 -12.66
C ASN A 336 -6.56 8.67 -13.99
N ASN A 337 -7.29 8.76 -15.11
CA ASN A 337 -6.73 9.29 -16.36
C ASN A 337 -6.70 10.83 -16.40
N LEU A 338 -7.37 11.51 -15.48
CA LEU A 338 -7.41 12.98 -15.46
C LEU A 338 -6.02 13.63 -15.41
N PRO A 339 -5.05 13.19 -14.55
CA PRO A 339 -3.70 13.73 -14.58
C PRO A 339 -3.00 13.62 -15.95
N TYR A 340 -3.22 12.54 -16.69
CA TYR A 340 -2.64 12.36 -18.03
C TYR A 340 -3.32 13.27 -19.05
N GLN A 341 -4.63 13.46 -18.95
CA GLN A 341 -5.41 14.32 -19.84
C GLN A 341 -5.22 15.82 -19.53
N GLN A 342 -4.77 16.15 -18.32
CA GLN A 342 -4.67 17.52 -17.82
C GLN A 342 -3.79 18.41 -18.71
N SER A 343 -2.67 17.88 -19.24
CA SER A 343 -1.81 18.62 -20.17
C SER A 343 -2.53 19.05 -21.46
N LEU A 344 -3.36 18.18 -22.02
CA LEU A 344 -4.15 18.48 -23.21
C LEU A 344 -5.23 19.52 -22.89
N LEU A 345 -5.91 19.38 -21.75
CA LEU A 345 -6.91 20.35 -21.30
C LEU A 345 -6.33 21.75 -21.06
N PHE A 346 -5.10 21.87 -20.60
CA PHE A 346 -4.42 23.18 -20.50
C PHE A 346 -4.24 23.83 -21.88
N LEU A 347 -3.81 23.04 -22.86
CA LEU A 347 -3.65 23.53 -24.24
C LEU A 347 -5.00 23.89 -24.85
N ASP A 348 -6.04 23.08 -24.66
CA ASP A 348 -7.40 23.34 -25.14
C ASP A 348 -8.00 24.61 -24.51
N LEU A 349 -7.61 24.97 -23.29
CA LEU A 349 -7.97 26.22 -22.61
C LEU A 349 -7.14 27.43 -23.07
N GLY A 350 -6.25 27.25 -24.04
CA GLY A 350 -5.39 28.32 -24.59
C GLY A 350 -4.20 28.66 -23.72
N VAL A 351 -3.84 27.83 -22.76
CA VAL A 351 -2.61 28.02 -21.97
C VAL A 351 -1.41 27.64 -22.83
N SER A 352 -0.38 28.47 -22.85
CA SER A 352 0.87 28.14 -23.55
C SER A 352 1.52 26.88 -22.96
N PRO A 353 2.29 26.11 -23.75
CA PRO A 353 3.04 24.96 -23.23
C PRO A 353 3.92 25.33 -22.03
N LEU A 354 4.55 26.50 -22.05
CA LEU A 354 5.37 27.03 -20.96
C LEU A 354 4.53 27.27 -19.69
N GLY A 355 3.38 27.92 -19.83
CA GLY A 355 2.44 28.13 -18.73
C GLY A 355 1.94 26.81 -18.15
N SER A 356 1.66 25.82 -19.01
CA SER A 356 1.20 24.49 -18.61
C SER A 356 2.22 23.75 -17.74
N THR A 357 3.52 23.86 -18.05
CA THR A 357 4.57 23.25 -17.23
C THR A 357 4.67 23.89 -15.83
N LEU A 358 4.49 25.20 -15.71
CA LEU A 358 4.45 25.90 -14.42
C LEU A 358 3.21 25.51 -13.59
N ILE A 359 2.06 25.28 -14.25
CA ILE A 359 0.86 24.79 -13.58
C ILE A 359 1.12 23.40 -12.99
N TRP A 360 1.87 22.53 -13.67
CA TRP A 360 2.28 21.23 -13.13
C TRP A 360 3.15 21.37 -11.87
N VAL A 361 4.07 22.33 -11.83
CA VAL A 361 4.87 22.62 -10.63
C VAL A 361 3.97 23.03 -9.46
N ALA A 362 3.04 23.95 -9.72
CA ALA A 362 2.07 24.39 -8.71
C ALA A 362 1.17 23.24 -8.24
N SER A 363 0.72 22.37 -9.17
CA SER A 363 -0.07 21.17 -8.86
C SER A 363 0.67 20.22 -7.93
N GLY A 364 1.95 19.94 -8.20
CA GLY A 364 2.78 19.10 -7.33
C GLY A 364 2.94 19.68 -5.91
N GLY A 365 3.16 20.99 -5.81
CA GLY A 365 3.21 21.68 -4.51
C GLY A 365 1.90 21.58 -3.74
N PHE A 366 0.77 21.80 -4.41
CA PHE A 366 -0.56 21.66 -3.81
C PHE A 366 -0.83 20.21 -3.37
N ALA A 367 -0.44 19.23 -4.17
CA ALA A 367 -0.59 17.81 -3.85
C ALA A 367 0.18 17.41 -2.58
N ILE A 368 1.39 17.91 -2.39
CA ILE A 368 2.18 17.70 -1.16
C ILE A 368 1.47 18.30 0.05
N LEU A 369 0.97 19.53 -0.04
CA LEU A 369 0.21 20.17 1.02
C LEU A 369 -1.08 19.40 1.37
N ALA A 370 -1.80 18.93 0.35
CA ALA A 370 -2.99 18.09 0.54
C ALA A 370 -2.65 16.78 1.27
N CYS A 371 -1.54 16.11 0.90
CA CYS A 371 -1.08 14.88 1.54
C CYS A 371 -0.70 15.10 3.02
N ILE A 372 0.03 16.17 3.31
CA ILE A 372 0.37 16.56 4.69
C ILE A 372 -0.91 16.80 5.50
N THR A 373 -1.85 17.56 4.92
CA THR A 373 -3.13 17.88 5.58
C THR A 373 -3.95 16.60 5.85
N ALA A 374 -4.05 15.69 4.87
CA ALA A 374 -4.74 14.42 5.04
C ALA A 374 -4.10 13.55 6.14
N SER A 375 -2.76 13.48 6.17
CA SER A 375 -2.02 12.74 7.19
C SER A 375 -2.22 13.33 8.59
N LEU A 376 -2.22 14.64 8.72
CA LEU A 376 -2.48 15.33 10.00
C LEU A 376 -3.91 15.10 10.49
N LEU A 377 -4.91 15.15 9.58
CA LEU A 377 -6.31 14.90 9.93
C LEU A 377 -6.52 13.48 10.48
N ILE A 378 -5.92 12.47 9.85
CA ILE A 378 -5.99 11.09 10.32
C ILE A 378 -5.29 10.94 11.68
N ARG A 379 -4.15 11.60 11.86
CA ARG A 379 -3.37 11.54 13.11
C ARG A 379 -4.10 12.20 14.28
N PHE A 380 -4.68 13.37 14.08
CA PHE A 380 -5.37 14.12 15.16
C PHE A 380 -6.78 13.60 15.45
N PHE A 381 -7.44 13.00 14.46
CA PHE A 381 -8.81 12.51 14.59
C PHE A 381 -8.90 11.05 14.13
N PRO A 382 -8.32 10.11 14.90
CA PRO A 382 -8.37 8.68 14.57
C PRO A 382 -9.80 8.14 14.60
N GLY A 383 -10.06 7.06 13.84
CA GLY A 383 -11.38 6.43 13.78
C GLY A 383 -12.41 7.15 12.89
N HIS A 384 -11.96 8.08 12.04
CA HIS A 384 -12.81 8.83 11.12
C HIS A 384 -12.38 8.69 9.65
N SER A 385 -11.69 7.60 9.30
CA SER A 385 -11.09 7.40 7.97
C SER A 385 -12.10 7.57 6.82
N ALA A 386 -13.32 7.03 6.97
CA ALA A 386 -14.37 7.16 5.96
C ALA A 386 -14.82 8.61 5.76
N TRP A 387 -14.91 9.39 6.84
CA TRP A 387 -15.31 10.80 6.76
C TRP A 387 -14.23 11.62 6.06
N TRP A 388 -12.95 11.39 6.37
CA TRP A 388 -11.85 12.09 5.71
C TRP A 388 -11.76 11.72 4.24
N ALA A 389 -11.91 10.43 3.89
CA ALA A 389 -11.95 10.00 2.51
C ALA A 389 -13.12 10.64 1.73
N ALA A 390 -14.30 10.73 2.34
CA ALA A 390 -15.46 11.38 1.72
C ALA A 390 -15.27 12.91 1.59
N LEU A 391 -14.67 13.56 2.58
CA LEU A 391 -14.41 15.02 2.56
C LEU A 391 -13.53 15.42 1.38
N TRP A 392 -12.49 14.64 1.06
CA TRP A 392 -11.61 14.93 -0.07
C TRP A 392 -12.30 14.80 -1.44
N CYS A 393 -13.45 14.11 -1.54
CA CYS A 393 -14.26 14.10 -2.75
C CYS A 393 -15.08 15.39 -2.95
N VAL A 394 -15.37 16.17 -1.91
CA VAL A 394 -16.18 17.40 -2.00
C VAL A 394 -15.55 18.43 -2.95
N PRO A 395 -14.27 18.83 -2.80
CA PRO A 395 -13.64 19.75 -3.76
C PRO A 395 -13.58 19.15 -5.18
N CYS A 396 -13.48 17.83 -5.33
CA CYS A 396 -13.52 17.17 -6.63
C CYS A 396 -14.90 17.32 -7.31
N ILE A 397 -15.99 17.16 -6.57
CA ILE A 397 -17.35 17.36 -7.08
C ILE A 397 -17.53 18.82 -7.51
N ALA A 398 -17.22 19.76 -6.63
CA ALA A 398 -17.41 21.19 -6.89
C ALA A 398 -16.63 21.65 -8.12
N SER A 399 -15.36 21.25 -8.23
CA SER A 399 -14.50 21.60 -9.36
C SER A 399 -14.93 20.93 -10.66
N SER A 400 -15.37 19.67 -10.62
CA SER A 400 -15.87 18.97 -11.80
C SER A 400 -17.19 19.57 -12.31
N ILE A 401 -18.08 20.00 -11.41
CA ILE A 401 -19.28 20.79 -11.77
C ILE A 401 -18.85 22.11 -12.41
N GLY A 402 -17.83 22.79 -11.87
CA GLY A 402 -17.26 23.99 -12.45
C GLY A 402 -16.78 23.78 -13.90
N MET A 403 -16.11 22.66 -14.19
CA MET A 403 -15.67 22.32 -15.55
C MET A 403 -16.83 22.16 -16.55
N VAL A 404 -18.00 21.74 -16.05
CA VAL A 404 -19.22 21.57 -16.89
C VAL A 404 -19.98 22.89 -17.06
N THR A 405 -20.03 23.75 -16.03
CA THR A 405 -20.93 24.92 -15.97
C THR A 405 -20.25 26.23 -16.35
N ILE A 406 -18.96 26.43 -16.01
CA ILE A 406 -18.25 27.69 -16.28
C ILE A 406 -18.11 27.89 -17.81
N PRO A 407 -18.36 29.08 -18.35
CA PRO A 407 -18.13 29.37 -19.77
C PRO A 407 -16.69 29.11 -20.19
N TRP A 408 -16.49 28.47 -21.37
CA TRP A 408 -15.18 28.03 -21.85
C TRP A 408 -14.13 29.15 -21.99
N GLY A 409 -14.56 30.39 -22.17
CA GLY A 409 -13.66 31.55 -22.26
C GLY A 409 -13.05 32.01 -20.92
N ASN A 410 -13.54 31.51 -19.79
CA ASN A 410 -13.04 31.90 -18.46
C ASN A 410 -11.89 30.99 -18.03
N THR A 411 -10.70 31.22 -18.57
CA THR A 411 -9.53 30.34 -18.37
C THR A 411 -9.12 30.20 -16.91
N ILE A 412 -9.04 31.30 -16.11
CA ILE A 412 -8.54 31.26 -14.72
C ILE A 412 -9.41 30.38 -13.82
N PRO A 413 -10.75 30.56 -13.73
CA PRO A 413 -11.59 29.68 -12.93
C PRO A 413 -11.54 28.21 -13.37
N MET A 414 -11.46 27.97 -14.69
CA MET A 414 -11.37 26.62 -15.22
C MET A 414 -10.03 25.95 -14.86
N LEU A 415 -8.93 26.68 -14.88
CA LEU A 415 -7.63 26.16 -14.43
C LEU A 415 -7.67 25.81 -12.92
N ALA A 416 -8.28 26.64 -12.10
CA ALA A 416 -8.48 26.33 -10.68
C ALA A 416 -9.31 25.05 -10.50
N CYS A 417 -10.38 24.87 -11.30
CA CYS A 417 -11.18 23.66 -11.30
C CYS A 417 -10.38 22.43 -11.79
N LEU A 418 -9.45 22.57 -12.73
CA LEU A 418 -8.62 21.46 -13.21
C LEU A 418 -7.55 21.02 -12.21
N LEU A 419 -7.09 21.91 -11.33
CA LEU A 419 -6.06 21.58 -10.33
C LEU A 419 -6.58 20.78 -9.15
N LEU A 420 -7.84 20.96 -8.76
CA LEU A 420 -8.39 20.37 -7.54
C LEU A 420 -8.59 18.84 -7.64
N PRO A 421 -9.25 18.28 -8.67
CA PRO A 421 -9.61 16.86 -8.67
C PRO A 421 -8.41 15.93 -8.61
N PRO A 422 -7.36 16.05 -9.45
CA PRO A 422 -6.25 15.11 -9.46
C PRO A 422 -5.47 15.07 -8.14
N ASN A 423 -5.42 16.20 -7.42
CA ASN A 423 -4.70 16.32 -6.17
C ASN A 423 -5.53 15.91 -4.94
N CYS A 424 -6.85 16.07 -5.01
CA CYS A 424 -7.76 15.76 -3.90
C CYS A 424 -8.20 14.29 -3.91
N PHE A 425 -8.58 13.69 -5.06
CA PHE A 425 -9.02 12.29 -5.08
C PHE A 425 -7.90 11.31 -4.70
N ALA A 426 -6.63 11.68 -4.95
CA ALA A 426 -5.48 10.90 -4.54
C ALA A 426 -5.46 10.66 -3.01
N GLN A 427 -5.91 11.64 -2.21
CA GLN A 427 -5.99 11.49 -0.76
C GLN A 427 -7.05 10.47 -0.36
N THR A 428 -8.21 10.48 -1.02
CA THR A 428 -9.26 9.46 -0.84
C THR A 428 -8.72 8.06 -1.15
N TRP A 429 -7.92 7.91 -2.20
CA TRP A 429 -7.29 6.65 -2.57
C TRP A 429 -6.35 6.13 -1.48
N ILE A 430 -5.41 6.97 -1.00
CA ILE A 430 -4.43 6.59 0.02
C ILE A 430 -5.13 6.15 1.31
N ILE A 431 -6.14 6.90 1.74
CA ILE A 431 -6.94 6.57 2.94
C ILE A 431 -7.67 5.23 2.74
N SER A 432 -8.25 5.01 1.55
CA SER A 432 -9.01 3.80 1.25
C SER A 432 -8.13 2.56 1.24
N VAL A 433 -6.92 2.60 0.65
CA VAL A 433 -5.95 1.48 0.64
C VAL A 433 -5.58 1.06 2.08
N GLY A 434 -5.27 2.03 2.95
CA GLY A 434 -4.99 1.76 4.35
C GLY A 434 -6.18 1.15 5.08
N TRP A 435 -7.38 1.65 4.81
CA TRP A 435 -8.62 1.18 5.47
C TRP A 435 -9.05 -0.21 5.00
N VAL A 436 -8.91 -0.54 3.72
CA VAL A 436 -9.15 -1.90 3.17
C VAL A 436 -8.35 -2.94 3.94
N SER A 437 -7.06 -2.69 4.14
CA SER A 437 -6.15 -3.62 4.82
C SER A 437 -6.41 -3.73 6.32
N SER A 438 -6.69 -2.61 6.99
CA SER A 438 -6.88 -2.56 8.45
C SER A 438 -8.25 -3.03 8.91
N SER A 439 -9.27 -2.98 8.04
CA SER A 439 -10.65 -3.38 8.36
C SER A 439 -10.92 -4.88 8.19
N CYS A 440 -9.89 -5.72 8.13
CA CYS A 440 -9.99 -7.15 7.93
C CYS A 440 -8.99 -7.90 8.80
N ALA A 441 -9.42 -8.93 9.48
CA ALA A 441 -8.58 -9.91 10.16
C ALA A 441 -8.56 -11.24 9.36
N GLY A 442 -7.58 -12.09 9.65
CA GLY A 442 -7.29 -13.30 8.90
C GLY A 442 -6.35 -13.03 7.71
N HIS A 443 -5.22 -13.75 7.67
CA HIS A 443 -4.17 -13.49 6.68
C HIS A 443 -4.68 -13.67 5.25
N THR A 444 -5.27 -14.82 4.94
CA THR A 444 -5.78 -15.13 3.58
C THR A 444 -6.94 -14.21 3.20
N LYS A 445 -7.84 -13.89 4.13
CA LYS A 445 -8.98 -12.98 3.88
C LYS A 445 -8.48 -11.57 3.54
N ARG A 446 -7.50 -11.04 4.27
CA ARG A 446 -6.90 -9.72 4.03
C ARG A 446 -6.21 -9.64 2.68
N LEU A 447 -5.40 -10.66 2.33
CA LEU A 447 -4.75 -10.74 1.01
C LEU A 447 -5.78 -10.79 -0.11
N THR A 448 -6.84 -11.60 0.04
CA THR A 448 -7.89 -11.74 -0.97
C THR A 448 -8.65 -10.43 -1.17
N ARG A 449 -9.01 -9.73 -0.08
CA ARG A 449 -9.69 -8.42 -0.15
C ARG A 449 -8.83 -7.37 -0.85
N ASN A 450 -7.55 -7.30 -0.51
CA ASN A 450 -6.61 -6.40 -1.18
C ASN A 450 -6.45 -6.75 -2.67
N ALA A 451 -6.39 -8.04 -3.01
CA ALA A 451 -6.32 -8.48 -4.40
C ALA A 451 -7.59 -8.08 -5.19
N MET A 452 -8.79 -8.29 -4.62
CA MET A 452 -10.05 -7.85 -5.25
C MET A 452 -10.05 -6.34 -5.51
N PHE A 453 -9.61 -5.56 -4.52
CA PHE A 453 -9.49 -4.09 -4.64
C PHE A 453 -8.53 -3.70 -5.76
N MET A 454 -7.37 -4.35 -5.86
CA MET A 454 -6.34 -4.06 -6.88
C MET A 454 -6.73 -4.55 -8.29
N VAL A 455 -7.47 -5.65 -8.40
CA VAL A 455 -8.01 -6.11 -9.70
C VAL A 455 -9.00 -5.10 -10.26
N LEU A 456 -9.95 -4.62 -9.44
CA LEU A 456 -10.90 -3.61 -9.87
C LEU A 456 -10.24 -2.23 -10.11
N TYR A 457 -9.22 -1.87 -9.36
CA TYR A 457 -8.33 -0.75 -9.67
C TYR A 457 -7.75 -0.86 -11.09
N GLY A 458 -7.20 -2.02 -11.44
CA GLY A 458 -6.62 -2.23 -12.77
C GLY A 458 -7.66 -2.13 -13.89
N ILE A 459 -8.81 -2.77 -13.72
CA ILE A 459 -9.91 -2.71 -14.70
C ILE A 459 -10.38 -1.25 -14.90
N SER A 460 -10.55 -0.50 -13.82
CA SER A 460 -10.93 0.91 -13.87
C SER A 460 -9.93 1.75 -14.64
N ASN A 461 -8.64 1.49 -14.48
CA ASN A 461 -7.57 2.20 -15.19
C ASN A 461 -7.48 1.87 -16.69
N ILE A 462 -8.01 0.72 -17.13
CA ILE A 462 -8.17 0.42 -18.55
C ILE A 462 -9.35 1.22 -19.12
N ILE A 463 -10.43 1.37 -18.36
CA ILE A 463 -11.67 2.07 -18.79
C ILE A 463 -11.49 3.59 -18.73
N SER A 464 -10.83 4.12 -17.71
CA SER A 464 -10.70 5.56 -17.46
C SER A 464 -10.20 6.37 -18.66
N PRO A 465 -9.17 5.97 -19.42
CA PRO A 465 -8.74 6.70 -20.62
C PRO A 465 -9.79 6.70 -21.73
N GLN A 466 -10.63 5.67 -21.83
CA GLN A 466 -11.63 5.55 -22.89
C GLN A 466 -12.73 6.62 -22.76
N LEU A 467 -12.97 7.12 -21.54
CA LEU A 467 -13.93 8.20 -21.29
C LEU A 467 -13.54 9.53 -21.94
N TRP A 468 -12.24 9.71 -22.22
CA TRP A 468 -11.68 10.96 -22.77
C TRP A 468 -11.54 10.96 -24.30
N LYS A 469 -12.04 9.96 -24.99
CA LYS A 469 -11.96 9.86 -26.46
C LYS A 469 -12.89 10.80 -27.20
N THR A 470 -14.03 11.09 -26.63
CA THR A 470 -15.11 11.83 -27.28
C THR A 470 -15.49 13.08 -26.50
N GLY A 471 -16.06 14.06 -27.20
CA GLY A 471 -16.60 15.27 -26.57
C GLY A 471 -15.58 16.39 -26.35
N GLY A 472 -14.38 16.31 -26.97
CA GLY A 472 -13.42 17.41 -26.95
C GLY A 472 -13.98 18.71 -27.56
N PRO A 473 -13.46 19.87 -27.14
CA PRO A 473 -12.40 20.08 -26.15
C PRO A 473 -12.87 20.00 -24.69
N ARG A 474 -14.16 19.95 -24.41
CA ARG A 474 -14.73 20.05 -23.06
C ARG A 474 -14.93 18.71 -22.37
N TYR A 475 -15.03 17.61 -23.12
CA TYR A 475 -15.17 16.22 -22.62
C TYR A 475 -16.29 16.01 -21.60
N TYR A 476 -17.48 16.55 -21.86
CA TYR A 476 -18.66 16.41 -20.98
C TYR A 476 -18.93 14.98 -20.49
N PRO A 477 -18.89 13.93 -21.34
CA PRO A 477 -19.13 12.57 -20.86
C PRO A 477 -18.14 12.13 -19.77
N ALA A 478 -16.85 12.49 -19.91
CA ALA A 478 -15.85 12.16 -18.92
C ALA A 478 -16.11 12.86 -17.58
N TRP A 479 -16.44 14.15 -17.61
CA TRP A 479 -16.75 14.91 -16.40
C TRP A 479 -18.02 14.42 -15.72
N ILE A 480 -19.07 14.07 -16.47
CA ILE A 480 -20.32 13.53 -15.90
C ILE A 480 -20.05 12.19 -15.18
N VAL A 481 -19.29 11.29 -15.82
CA VAL A 481 -18.92 10.01 -15.18
C VAL A 481 -18.08 10.26 -13.91
N GLN A 482 -17.15 11.21 -13.94
CA GLN A 482 -16.36 11.54 -12.76
C GLN A 482 -17.21 12.13 -11.63
N ILE A 483 -18.13 13.06 -11.93
CA ILE A 483 -19.03 13.64 -10.92
C ILE A 483 -19.88 12.54 -10.29
N VAL A 484 -20.53 11.71 -11.10
CA VAL A 484 -21.51 10.72 -10.63
C VAL A 484 -20.81 9.50 -10.03
N ALA A 485 -19.93 8.84 -10.79
CA ALA A 485 -19.34 7.58 -10.37
C ALA A 485 -18.14 7.78 -9.47
N SER A 486 -17.17 8.66 -9.84
CA SER A 486 -15.92 8.74 -9.09
C SER A 486 -16.05 9.54 -7.80
N PHE A 487 -16.70 10.69 -7.85
CA PHE A 487 -16.67 11.62 -6.72
C PHE A 487 -17.96 11.63 -5.88
N THR A 488 -19.10 11.14 -6.41
CA THR A 488 -20.33 11.02 -5.62
C THR A 488 -20.58 9.59 -5.15
N LEU A 489 -20.50 8.59 -6.01
CA LEU A 489 -20.78 7.21 -5.61
C LEU A 489 -19.70 6.65 -4.67
N THR A 490 -18.42 6.99 -4.89
CA THR A 490 -17.33 6.51 -4.00
C THR A 490 -17.53 6.90 -2.54
N PRO A 491 -17.74 8.18 -2.16
CA PRO A 491 -18.00 8.52 -0.75
C PRO A 491 -19.26 7.86 -0.21
N ILE A 492 -20.31 7.68 -1.02
CA ILE A 492 -21.51 6.94 -0.61
C ILE A 492 -21.16 5.50 -0.25
N LEU A 493 -20.36 4.80 -1.06
CA LEU A 493 -19.89 3.44 -0.77
C LEU A 493 -19.05 3.40 0.50
N LEU A 494 -18.10 4.33 0.67
CA LEU A 494 -17.25 4.39 1.87
C LEU A 494 -18.04 4.68 3.14
N LEU A 495 -19.01 5.58 3.09
CA LEU A 495 -19.90 5.87 4.22
C LEU A 495 -20.83 4.70 4.52
N THR A 496 -21.28 3.97 3.49
CA THR A 496 -22.08 2.73 3.66
C THR A 496 -21.24 1.66 4.39
N ILE A 497 -19.98 1.46 3.98
CA ILE A 497 -19.05 0.56 4.68
C ILE A 497 -18.93 0.98 6.16
N ARG A 498 -18.69 2.26 6.42
CA ARG A 498 -18.60 2.79 7.78
C ARG A 498 -19.86 2.50 8.60
N PHE A 499 -21.04 2.72 8.01
CA PHE A 499 -22.31 2.46 8.69
C PHE A 499 -22.44 0.99 9.08
N ILE A 500 -22.14 0.06 8.16
CA ILE A 500 -22.19 -1.39 8.42
C ILE A 500 -21.18 -1.78 9.50
N LEU A 501 -19.92 -1.30 9.39
CA LEU A 501 -18.87 -1.61 10.37
C LEU A 501 -19.16 -0.99 11.75
N SER A 502 -19.73 0.20 11.80
CA SER A 502 -20.15 0.85 13.04
C SER A 502 -21.25 0.06 13.75
N LYS A 503 -22.24 -0.44 12.98
CA LYS A 503 -23.30 -1.33 13.52
C LYS A 503 -22.69 -2.62 14.08
N ARG A 504 -21.82 -3.29 13.32
CA ARG A 504 -21.09 -4.49 13.78
C ARG A 504 -20.28 -4.21 15.05
N ASN A 505 -19.58 -3.07 15.12
CA ASN A 505 -18.81 -2.68 16.32
C ASN A 505 -19.71 -2.46 17.55
N LYS A 506 -20.90 -1.87 17.37
CA LYS A 506 -21.85 -1.70 18.48
C LYS A 506 -22.31 -3.04 19.06
N GLU A 507 -22.68 -3.98 18.19
CA GLU A 507 -23.07 -5.33 18.58
C GLU A 507 -21.91 -6.08 19.27
N ARG A 508 -20.69 -5.95 18.76
CA ARG A 508 -19.49 -6.58 19.34
C ARG A 508 -19.12 -6.00 20.69
N ARG A 509 -19.17 -4.69 20.87
CA ARG A 509 -18.89 -4.07 22.18
C ARG A 509 -19.86 -4.53 23.25
N GLN A 510 -21.14 -4.70 22.92
CA GLN A 510 -22.12 -5.27 23.83
C GLN A 510 -21.76 -6.70 24.20
N TRP A 511 -21.47 -7.54 23.21
CA TRP A 511 -21.06 -8.92 23.42
C TRP A 511 -19.74 -9.03 24.23
N ILE A 512 -18.73 -8.18 23.94
CA ILE A 512 -17.46 -8.14 24.72
C ILE A 512 -17.75 -7.81 26.19
N ALA A 513 -18.57 -6.79 26.45
CA ALA A 513 -18.93 -6.42 27.83
C ALA A 513 -19.66 -7.56 28.57
N GLU A 514 -20.51 -8.32 27.88
CA GLU A 514 -21.15 -9.52 28.44
C GLU A 514 -20.13 -10.62 28.77
N GLN A 515 -19.12 -10.85 27.86
CA GLN A 515 -18.07 -11.84 28.10
C GLN A 515 -17.15 -11.43 29.27
N GLU A 516 -16.77 -10.17 29.34
CA GLU A 516 -15.96 -9.63 30.45
C GLU A 516 -16.69 -9.75 31.78
N ALA A 517 -18.00 -9.51 31.81
CA ALA A 517 -18.84 -9.72 33.01
C ALA A 517 -18.91 -11.21 33.45
N LEU A 518 -18.72 -12.14 32.50
CA LEU A 518 -18.63 -13.58 32.74
C LEU A 518 -17.21 -14.07 33.09
N GLY A 519 -16.23 -13.15 33.13
CA GLY A 519 -14.82 -13.47 33.38
C GLY A 519 -14.05 -14.04 32.20
N ASN A 520 -14.60 -13.95 30.97
CA ASN A 520 -13.93 -14.39 29.74
C ASN A 520 -13.16 -13.22 29.10
N HIS A 521 -11.83 -13.26 29.13
CA HIS A 521 -10.96 -12.16 28.66
C HIS A 521 -10.35 -12.39 27.27
N GLY A 522 -11.06 -13.01 26.34
CA GLY A 522 -10.58 -13.18 24.96
C GLY A 522 -9.39 -14.14 24.84
N GLU A 523 -9.44 -15.21 25.59
CA GLU A 523 -8.40 -16.24 25.63
C GLU A 523 -8.73 -17.38 24.65
N GLY A 524 -7.73 -17.82 23.90
CA GLY A 524 -7.77 -18.98 23.02
C GLY A 524 -6.69 -19.98 23.38
N TYR A 525 -6.74 -21.16 22.78
CA TYR A 525 -5.74 -22.20 23.00
C TYR A 525 -5.05 -22.54 21.69
N VAL A 526 -3.71 -22.65 21.73
CA VAL A 526 -2.89 -23.18 20.64
C VAL A 526 -2.28 -24.50 21.10
N GLU A 527 -2.36 -25.53 20.29
CA GLU A 527 -1.64 -26.78 20.53
C GLU A 527 -0.17 -26.58 20.10
N GLN A 528 0.71 -26.64 21.07
CA GLN A 528 2.14 -26.56 20.85
C GLN A 528 2.78 -27.90 21.25
N VAL A 529 3.62 -28.45 20.39
CA VAL A 529 4.37 -29.67 20.70
C VAL A 529 5.59 -29.26 21.54
N VAL A 530 5.58 -29.61 22.83
CA VAL A 530 6.70 -29.42 23.73
C VAL A 530 7.15 -30.82 24.16
N ASP A 531 8.43 -31.14 23.92
CA ASP A 531 9.02 -32.44 24.23
C ASP A 531 8.30 -33.67 23.62
N GLY A 532 7.65 -33.47 22.46
CA GLY A 532 6.92 -34.52 21.74
C GLY A 532 5.47 -34.71 22.18
N GLU A 533 4.98 -34.00 23.17
CA GLU A 533 3.59 -33.99 23.62
C GLU A 533 2.85 -32.71 23.18
N ALA A 534 1.61 -32.85 22.72
CA ALA A 534 0.77 -31.72 22.36
C ALA A 534 0.21 -31.05 23.63
N VAL A 535 0.76 -29.91 23.99
CA VAL A 535 0.32 -29.10 25.13
C VAL A 535 -0.54 -27.95 24.63
N LYS A 536 -1.72 -27.75 25.21
CA LYS A 536 -2.57 -26.59 24.94
C LYS A 536 -2.06 -25.37 25.71
N VAL A 537 -1.46 -24.44 24.98
CA VAL A 537 -0.98 -23.17 25.55
C VAL A 537 -2.08 -22.12 25.38
N LYS A 538 -2.39 -21.42 26.46
CA LYS A 538 -3.36 -20.32 26.49
C LYS A 538 -2.72 -19.09 25.83
N VAL A 539 -3.36 -18.56 24.80
CA VAL A 539 -2.91 -17.39 24.06
C VAL A 539 -4.05 -16.40 23.87
N ASP A 540 -3.72 -15.14 23.67
CA ASP A 540 -4.72 -14.12 23.31
C ASP A 540 -5.34 -14.46 21.94
N VAL A 541 -6.66 -14.35 21.80
CA VAL A 541 -7.39 -14.60 20.55
C VAL A 541 -6.89 -13.72 19.41
N SER A 542 -6.32 -12.56 19.70
CA SER A 542 -5.71 -11.68 18.70
C SER A 542 -4.48 -12.30 18.02
N MET A 543 -3.83 -13.29 18.66
CA MET A 543 -2.68 -14.01 18.11
C MET A 543 -3.09 -15.16 17.18
N LEU A 544 -4.36 -15.55 17.17
CA LEU A 544 -4.89 -16.58 16.30
C LEU A 544 -5.19 -15.98 14.92
N ASP A 545 -4.87 -16.72 13.84
CA ASP A 545 -5.24 -16.34 12.47
C ASP A 545 -6.72 -16.61 12.21
N LEU A 546 -7.57 -15.92 12.96
CA LEU A 546 -9.02 -15.92 12.78
C LEU A 546 -9.44 -14.75 11.89
N THR A 547 -10.49 -14.97 11.12
CA THR A 547 -11.10 -13.89 10.36
C THR A 547 -11.78 -12.89 11.28
N ASP A 548 -12.06 -11.70 10.74
CA ASP A 548 -12.86 -10.70 11.46
C ASP A 548 -14.30 -11.17 11.76
N LEU A 549 -14.82 -12.17 11.05
CA LEU A 549 -16.14 -12.76 11.35
C LEU A 549 -16.05 -13.83 12.43
N GLU A 550 -14.96 -14.59 12.47
CA GLU A 550 -14.70 -15.62 13.50
C GLU A 550 -14.31 -14.98 14.84
N ASN A 551 -13.47 -13.93 14.81
CA ASN A 551 -13.00 -13.22 15.98
C ASN A 551 -13.94 -12.06 16.36
N LYS A 552 -14.85 -12.26 17.30
CA LYS A 552 -15.76 -11.22 17.79
C LYS A 552 -15.08 -10.13 18.63
N TYR A 553 -13.87 -10.37 19.15
CA TYR A 553 -13.09 -9.36 19.86
C TYR A 553 -12.45 -8.33 18.90
N PHE A 554 -12.36 -8.64 17.61
CA PHE A 554 -11.84 -7.70 16.61
C PHE A 554 -12.80 -6.53 16.40
N LEU A 555 -12.38 -5.31 16.76
CA LEU A 555 -13.12 -4.07 16.49
C LEU A 555 -12.62 -3.45 15.19
N TYR A 556 -13.54 -3.17 14.28
CA TYR A 556 -13.19 -2.56 13.00
C TYR A 556 -12.75 -1.09 13.17
N PRO A 557 -11.64 -0.64 12.56
CA PRO A 557 -11.33 0.78 12.43
C PRO A 557 -12.39 1.46 11.54
N LEU A 558 -12.81 2.68 11.90
CA LEU A 558 -13.91 3.41 11.25
C LEU A 558 -13.44 4.65 10.51
#